data_b3aa8746daae69a07e8d429afe3fdcb7
#
_entry.id   b3aa8746daae69a07e8d429afe3fdcb7
#
_cell.length_a   1.000
_cell.length_b   1.000
_cell.length_c   1.000
_cell.angle_alpha   90.00
_cell.angle_beta   90.00
_cell.angle_gamma   90.00
#
_symmetry.space_group_name_H-M   'P 1'
#
loop_
_entity.id
_entity.type
_entity.pdbx_description
1 polymer ?
#
loop_
_entity_poly.entity_id
_entity_poly.type
_entity_poly.pdbx_seq_one_letter_code
_entity_poly.pdbx_strand_id
1 'polypeptide(L)'
;METNLCVAGFGGQGVMTLGKFLASAACDATEKNVTFFPSYGAEQRGGTANCFVVISDGMIGAPLGDVMDDLIVMNGPSLAKFLKTLKPGGTLFINSSIVDEKDVDRDDVKLVKAPVTELALEMGNAKVLNVIMLGVYVGYTEVVPPEVVWDTIEHKLGKKPKLLPLNKAAFEKGLELGRAQK
;
A
#
# COMPACT_ATOMS: atom_id res chain seq x y z
N MET A 1 10.39 -0.99 17.08
CA MET A 1 10.20 -0.08 15.91
C MET A 1 8.71 -0.05 15.61
N GLU A 2 8.15 1.12 15.29
CA GLU A 2 6.75 1.28 14.89
C GLU A 2 6.70 1.98 13.53
N THR A 3 5.83 1.50 12.65
CA THR A 3 5.63 2.06 11.32
C THR A 3 4.15 2.43 11.14
N ASN A 4 3.89 3.69 10.84
CA ASN A 4 2.57 4.24 10.57
C ASN A 4 2.41 4.45 9.06
N LEU A 5 1.52 3.68 8.43
CA LEU A 5 1.24 3.73 7.01
C LEU A 5 -0.17 4.25 6.75
N CYS A 6 -0.29 5.19 5.81
CA CYS A 6 -1.58 5.55 5.19
C CYS A 6 -1.61 5.05 3.74
N VAL A 7 -2.70 4.40 3.36
CA VAL A 7 -2.97 4.01 1.97
C VAL A 7 -4.21 4.75 1.50
N ALA A 8 -4.09 5.52 0.43
CA ALA A 8 -5.17 6.38 -0.06
C ALA A 8 -5.34 6.31 -1.58
N GLY A 9 -6.59 6.36 -2.03
CA GLY A 9 -6.96 6.29 -3.44
C GLY A 9 -8.45 6.48 -3.66
N PHE A 10 -8.92 6.15 -4.86
CA PHE A 10 -10.36 6.09 -5.15
C PHE A 10 -10.98 4.77 -4.68
N GLY A 11 -12.27 4.79 -4.38
CA GLY A 11 -13.06 3.58 -4.27
C GLY A 11 -12.94 2.74 -5.55
N GLY A 12 -12.60 1.44 -5.40
CA GLY A 12 -12.35 0.54 -6.52
C GLY A 12 -10.87 0.32 -6.87
N GLN A 13 -9.93 1.14 -6.38
CA GLN A 13 -8.49 0.91 -6.56
C GLN A 13 -7.91 -0.12 -5.58
N GLY A 14 -8.72 -0.72 -4.73
CA GLY A 14 -8.31 -1.79 -3.83
C GLY A 14 -7.42 -1.34 -2.67
N VAL A 15 -7.47 -0.07 -2.27
CA VAL A 15 -6.64 0.48 -1.17
C VAL A 15 -6.94 -0.19 0.17
N MET A 16 -8.21 -0.50 0.45
CA MET A 16 -8.60 -1.23 1.66
C MET A 16 -8.08 -2.66 1.66
N THR A 17 -8.12 -3.32 0.51
CA THR A 17 -7.62 -4.68 0.33
C THR A 17 -6.11 -4.73 0.51
N LEU A 18 -5.38 -3.74 -0.03
CA LEU A 18 -3.93 -3.60 0.14
C LEU A 18 -3.58 -3.50 1.63
N GLY A 19 -4.18 -2.55 2.34
CA GLY A 19 -3.93 -2.38 3.78
C GLY A 19 -4.31 -3.60 4.60
N LYS A 20 -5.42 -4.27 4.25
CA LYS A 20 -5.87 -5.49 4.93
C LYS A 20 -4.93 -6.67 4.71
N PHE A 21 -4.38 -6.86 3.50
CA PHE A 21 -3.40 -7.91 3.24
C PHE A 21 -2.13 -7.69 4.06
N LEU A 22 -1.61 -6.46 4.04
CA LEU A 22 -0.42 -6.12 4.82
C LEU A 22 -0.64 -6.32 6.32
N ALA A 23 -1.73 -5.79 6.86
CA ALA A 23 -2.07 -5.91 8.27
C ALA A 23 -2.25 -7.37 8.70
N SER A 24 -2.97 -8.18 7.89
CA SER A 24 -3.14 -9.61 8.17
C SER A 24 -1.81 -10.36 8.14
N ALA A 25 -0.97 -10.10 7.14
CA ALA A 25 0.34 -10.74 7.03
C ALA A 25 1.23 -10.42 8.25
N ALA A 26 1.24 -9.16 8.66
CA ALA A 26 2.01 -8.73 9.84
C ALA A 26 1.47 -9.34 11.14
N CYS A 27 0.13 -9.41 11.31
CA CYS A 27 -0.50 -9.92 12.52
C CYS A 27 -0.44 -11.45 12.62
N ASP A 28 -0.79 -12.15 11.52
CA ASP A 28 -1.05 -13.59 11.57
C ASP A 28 0.23 -14.43 11.52
N ALA A 29 1.31 -13.89 10.96
CA ALA A 29 2.53 -14.66 10.69
C ALA A 29 3.81 -14.02 11.26
N THR A 30 3.69 -12.98 12.07
CA THR A 30 4.81 -12.38 12.80
C THR A 30 4.41 -12.11 14.25
N GLU A 31 5.39 -11.83 15.11
CA GLU A 31 5.14 -11.43 16.52
C GLU A 31 4.83 -9.94 16.67
N LYS A 32 4.47 -9.25 15.57
CA LYS A 32 4.20 -7.82 15.59
C LYS A 32 2.77 -7.50 16.04
N ASN A 33 2.63 -6.40 16.77
CA ASN A 33 1.33 -5.80 17.04
C ASN A 33 0.89 -4.98 15.83
N VAL A 34 -0.39 -5.07 15.46
CA VAL A 34 -0.91 -4.44 14.24
C VAL A 34 -2.28 -3.82 14.51
N THR A 35 -2.49 -2.62 13.99
CA THR A 35 -3.83 -2.04 13.85
C THR A 35 -4.15 -1.80 12.40
N PHE A 36 -5.41 -2.00 12.05
CA PHE A 36 -5.95 -1.67 10.73
C PHE A 36 -7.21 -0.83 10.92
N PHE A 37 -7.17 0.40 10.45
CA PHE A 37 -8.28 1.35 10.56
C PHE A 37 -8.72 1.81 9.16
N PRO A 38 -9.82 1.23 8.63
CA PRO A 38 -10.42 1.70 7.38
C PRO A 38 -11.20 2.99 7.63
N SER A 39 -11.02 3.99 6.76
CA SER A 39 -11.80 5.22 6.77
C SER A 39 -12.68 5.28 5.53
N TYR A 40 -13.97 5.17 5.76
CA TYR A 40 -14.99 5.34 4.71
C TYR A 40 -15.50 6.78 4.79
N GLY A 41 -15.13 7.62 3.81
CA GLY A 41 -15.74 8.94 3.67
C GLY A 41 -17.24 8.83 3.34
N ALA A 42 -18.01 9.90 3.59
CA ALA A 42 -19.43 9.97 3.25
C ALA A 42 -19.71 9.75 1.75
N GLU A 43 -18.71 9.87 0.90
CA GLU A 43 -18.75 9.68 -0.55
C GLU A 43 -18.28 8.26 -0.91
N GLN A 44 -19.18 7.28 -0.80
CA GLN A 44 -18.86 5.87 -1.09
C GLN A 44 -18.67 5.55 -2.58
N ARG A 45 -19.00 6.45 -3.49
CA ARG A 45 -18.80 6.30 -4.94
C ARG A 45 -18.13 7.53 -5.52
N GLY A 46 -16.88 7.37 -5.96
CA GLY A 46 -16.09 8.45 -6.57
C GLY A 46 -15.31 9.34 -5.60
N GLY A 47 -15.45 9.14 -4.29
CA GLY A 47 -14.67 9.83 -3.26
C GLY A 47 -13.35 9.13 -2.92
N THR A 48 -12.50 9.78 -2.12
CA THR A 48 -11.25 9.21 -1.62
C THR A 48 -11.54 8.14 -0.57
N ALA A 49 -11.02 6.94 -0.80
CA ALA A 49 -10.97 5.85 0.17
C ALA A 49 -9.57 5.79 0.78
N ASN A 50 -9.47 5.59 2.08
CA ASN A 50 -8.17 5.44 2.73
C ASN A 50 -8.23 4.49 3.92
N CYS A 51 -7.10 3.91 4.25
CA CYS A 51 -6.92 3.13 5.47
C CYS A 51 -5.56 3.43 6.10
N PHE A 52 -5.49 3.18 7.39
CA PHE A 52 -4.27 3.31 8.17
C PHE A 52 -3.87 1.95 8.71
N VAL A 53 -2.58 1.66 8.65
CA VAL A 53 -1.98 0.44 9.19
C VAL A 53 -0.84 0.85 10.11
N VAL A 54 -0.89 0.41 11.36
CA VAL A 54 0.24 0.57 12.28
C VAL A 54 0.82 -0.82 12.54
N ILE A 55 2.12 -0.96 12.35
CA ILE A 55 2.86 -2.21 12.61
C ILE A 55 3.96 -1.89 13.61
N SER A 56 3.98 -2.59 14.75
CA SER A 56 4.90 -2.31 15.86
C SER A 56 5.46 -3.57 16.49
N ASP A 57 6.74 -3.53 16.88
CA ASP A 57 7.36 -4.59 17.70
C ASP A 57 6.91 -4.51 19.17
N GLY A 58 6.29 -3.40 19.58
CA GLY A 58 5.79 -3.15 20.93
C GLY A 58 4.31 -2.82 20.98
N MET A 59 3.82 -2.43 22.15
CA MET A 59 2.43 -2.03 22.33
C MET A 59 2.12 -0.77 21.51
N ILE A 60 1.02 -0.81 20.75
CA ILE A 60 0.53 0.33 19.97
C ILE A 60 -0.29 1.23 20.91
N GLY A 61 0.16 2.47 21.08
CA GLY A 61 -0.51 3.44 21.96
C GLY A 61 -1.77 4.07 21.38
N ALA A 62 -1.84 4.18 20.05
CA ALA A 62 -2.99 4.71 19.33
C ALA A 62 -3.22 3.94 18.03
N PRO A 63 -4.47 3.61 17.67
CA PRO A 63 -4.77 2.86 16.44
C PRO A 63 -4.54 3.70 15.17
N LEU A 64 -4.33 4.99 15.33
CA LEU A 64 -4.16 5.97 14.27
C LEU A 64 -3.12 6.99 14.74
N GLY A 65 -2.00 7.08 14.02
CA GLY A 65 -1.01 8.14 14.24
C GLY A 65 -1.41 9.43 13.54
N ASP A 66 -1.02 10.57 14.09
CA ASP A 66 -1.21 11.88 13.46
C ASP A 66 -0.20 12.13 12.32
N VAL A 67 0.93 11.42 12.38
CA VAL A 67 2.06 11.55 11.44
C VAL A 67 2.41 10.18 10.87
N MET A 68 2.52 10.13 9.55
CA MET A 68 2.82 8.90 8.81
C MET A 68 4.32 8.76 8.55
N ASP A 69 4.84 7.55 8.73
CA ASP A 69 6.17 7.15 8.27
C ASP A 69 6.18 6.94 6.77
N ASP A 70 5.12 6.29 6.27
CA ASP A 70 4.95 5.93 4.88
C ASP A 70 3.55 6.33 4.39
N LEU A 71 3.48 6.75 3.13
CA LEU A 71 2.22 7.13 2.48
C LEU A 71 2.16 6.49 1.08
N ILE A 72 1.11 5.71 0.82
CA ILE A 72 0.81 5.17 -0.50
C ILE A 72 -0.34 5.98 -1.11
N VAL A 73 -0.11 6.55 -2.28
CA VAL A 73 -1.07 7.41 -2.98
C VAL A 73 -1.36 6.84 -4.37
N MET A 74 -2.62 6.49 -4.59
CA MET A 74 -3.07 5.88 -5.84
C MET A 74 -3.69 6.88 -6.83
N ASN A 75 -3.89 8.14 -6.42
CA ASN A 75 -4.46 9.22 -7.25
C ASN A 75 -4.09 10.62 -6.75
N GLY A 76 -4.30 11.64 -7.59
CA GLY A 76 -3.96 13.03 -7.29
C GLY A 76 -4.70 13.63 -6.08
N PRO A 77 -6.03 13.48 -5.95
CA PRO A 77 -6.77 14.00 -4.80
C PRO A 77 -6.28 13.44 -3.45
N SER A 78 -5.86 12.19 -3.42
CA SER A 78 -5.28 11.58 -2.21
C SER A 78 -3.90 12.16 -1.89
N LEU A 79 -3.09 12.47 -2.90
CA LEU A 79 -1.83 13.19 -2.71
C LEU A 79 -2.07 14.54 -2.02
N ALA A 80 -2.95 15.36 -2.58
CA ALA A 80 -3.27 16.68 -2.04
C ALA A 80 -3.78 16.63 -0.58
N LYS A 81 -4.56 15.58 -0.25
CA LYS A 81 -5.16 15.43 1.08
C LYS A 81 -4.16 14.97 2.13
N PHE A 82 -3.31 13.98 1.80
CA PHE A 82 -2.52 13.25 2.79
C PHE A 82 -1.03 13.60 2.81
N LEU A 83 -0.48 14.26 1.78
CA LEU A 83 0.96 14.57 1.71
C LEU A 83 1.48 15.30 2.97
N LYS A 84 0.66 16.17 3.54
CA LYS A 84 1.00 16.93 4.77
C LYS A 84 1.13 16.06 6.02
N THR A 85 0.55 14.86 6.03
CA THR A 85 0.65 13.94 7.17
C THR A 85 1.93 13.11 7.16
N LEU A 86 2.66 13.09 6.04
CA LEU A 86 3.92 12.38 5.93
C LEU A 86 5.03 13.14 6.67
N LYS A 87 5.77 12.45 7.55
CA LYS A 87 6.87 13.06 8.31
C LYS A 87 8.02 13.48 7.39
N PRO A 88 8.84 14.46 7.80
CA PRO A 88 10.12 14.73 7.15
C PRO A 88 10.99 13.46 7.11
N GLY A 89 11.58 13.15 5.94
CA GLY A 89 12.34 11.92 5.73
C GLY A 89 11.50 10.66 5.55
N GLY A 90 10.16 10.76 5.61
CA GLY A 90 9.23 9.66 5.34
C GLY A 90 9.23 9.25 3.87
N THR A 91 8.56 8.14 3.55
CA THR A 91 8.52 7.60 2.19
C THR A 91 7.15 7.77 1.55
N LEU A 92 7.13 8.37 0.37
CA LEU A 92 5.94 8.54 -0.47
C LEU A 92 5.99 7.56 -1.63
N PHE A 93 4.99 6.69 -1.73
CA PHE A 93 4.79 5.76 -2.85
C PHE A 93 3.66 6.30 -3.73
N ILE A 94 3.92 6.52 -5.00
CA ILE A 94 2.91 7.04 -5.94
C ILE A 94 2.63 6.05 -7.07
N ASN A 95 1.36 5.98 -7.45
CA ASN A 95 0.94 5.38 -8.72
C ASN A 95 1.27 6.35 -9.85
N SER A 96 2.46 6.21 -10.43
CA SER A 96 2.97 7.13 -11.45
C SER A 96 2.24 7.06 -12.79
N SER A 97 1.32 6.10 -12.98
CA SER A 97 0.40 6.12 -14.13
C SER A 97 -0.60 7.28 -14.07
N ILE A 98 -0.89 7.81 -12.87
CA ILE A 98 -1.95 8.81 -12.66
C ILE A 98 -1.42 10.03 -11.90
N VAL A 99 -0.46 9.84 -11.00
CA VAL A 99 0.11 10.90 -10.15
C VAL A 99 1.44 11.33 -10.74
N ASP A 100 1.56 12.61 -11.14
CA ASP A 100 2.81 13.18 -11.62
C ASP A 100 3.72 13.50 -10.40
N GLU A 101 5.01 13.16 -10.51
CA GLU A 101 6.00 13.53 -9.49
C GLU A 101 6.11 15.04 -9.28
N LYS A 102 5.78 15.84 -10.31
CA LYS A 102 5.78 17.30 -10.24
C LYS A 102 4.70 17.86 -9.29
N ASP A 103 3.68 17.06 -9.00
CA ASP A 103 2.62 17.42 -8.05
C ASP A 103 3.05 17.17 -6.60
N VAL A 104 4.22 16.54 -6.38
CA VAL A 104 4.80 16.34 -5.06
C VAL A 104 5.56 17.60 -4.65
N ASP A 105 4.86 18.49 -3.96
CA ASP A 105 5.41 19.77 -3.47
C ASP A 105 6.16 19.57 -2.13
N ARG A 106 7.12 18.60 -2.14
CA ARG A 106 8.00 18.34 -0.99
C ARG A 106 9.31 17.73 -1.46
N ASP A 107 10.42 18.26 -0.98
CA ASP A 107 11.80 17.81 -1.25
C ASP A 107 12.43 17.05 -0.06
N ASP A 108 11.72 17.04 1.08
CA ASP A 108 12.17 16.41 2.32
C ASP A 108 11.63 14.97 2.52
N VAL A 109 11.08 14.35 1.47
CA VAL A 109 10.54 12.99 1.49
C VAL A 109 11.23 12.09 0.47
N LYS A 110 11.28 10.79 0.75
CA LYS A 110 11.74 9.80 -0.22
C LYS A 110 10.59 9.48 -1.18
N LEU A 111 10.84 9.50 -2.48
CA LEU A 111 9.83 9.22 -3.50
C LEU A 111 10.08 7.87 -4.17
N VAL A 112 9.08 6.99 -4.12
CA VAL A 112 9.05 5.71 -4.83
C VAL A 112 7.93 5.73 -5.86
N LYS A 113 8.27 5.48 -7.12
CA LYS A 113 7.34 5.56 -8.26
C LYS A 113 7.05 4.20 -8.84
N ALA A 114 5.79 3.88 -9.10
CA ALA A 114 5.41 2.67 -9.79
C ALA A 114 4.18 2.92 -10.68
N PRO A 115 4.23 2.62 -11.99
CA PRO A 115 3.12 2.81 -12.93
C PRO A 115 2.14 1.63 -12.83
N VAL A 116 1.54 1.43 -11.64
CA VAL A 116 0.80 0.22 -11.31
C VAL A 116 -0.48 0.03 -12.13
N THR A 117 -1.11 1.12 -12.59
CA THR A 117 -2.30 1.04 -13.45
C THR A 117 -1.92 0.51 -14.84
N GLU A 118 -0.87 1.05 -15.44
CA GLU A 118 -0.36 0.59 -16.74
C GLU A 118 0.06 -0.88 -16.67
N LEU A 119 0.85 -1.25 -15.67
CA LEU A 119 1.32 -2.61 -15.47
C LEU A 119 0.17 -3.60 -15.26
N ALA A 120 -0.87 -3.22 -14.51
CA ALA A 120 -2.05 -4.06 -14.33
C ALA A 120 -2.81 -4.27 -15.64
N LEU A 121 -2.92 -3.24 -16.47
CA LEU A 121 -3.54 -3.34 -17.81
C LEU A 121 -2.72 -4.23 -18.74
N GLU A 122 -1.40 -4.10 -18.76
CA GLU A 122 -0.49 -4.97 -19.53
C GLU A 122 -0.61 -6.44 -19.09
N MET A 123 -0.83 -6.70 -17.81
CA MET A 123 -1.11 -8.04 -17.28
C MET A 123 -2.51 -8.55 -17.58
N GLY A 124 -3.36 -7.73 -18.23
CA GLY A 124 -4.70 -8.08 -18.65
C GLY A 124 -5.81 -7.95 -17.60
N ASN A 125 -5.53 -7.38 -16.43
CA ASN A 125 -6.54 -7.16 -15.40
C ASN A 125 -6.22 -5.95 -14.51
N ALA A 126 -6.92 -4.85 -14.75
CA ALA A 126 -6.77 -3.62 -13.95
C ALA A 126 -6.93 -3.81 -12.43
N LYS A 127 -7.62 -4.86 -11.99
CA LYS A 127 -7.87 -5.11 -10.56
C LYS A 127 -6.64 -5.52 -9.76
N VAL A 128 -5.54 -5.92 -10.41
CA VAL A 128 -4.31 -6.33 -9.69
C VAL A 128 -3.37 -5.16 -9.35
N LEU A 129 -3.74 -3.94 -9.71
CA LEU A 129 -2.91 -2.76 -9.45
C LEU A 129 -2.57 -2.57 -7.95
N ASN A 130 -3.49 -2.92 -7.06
CA ASN A 130 -3.26 -2.86 -5.61
C ASN A 130 -2.26 -3.92 -5.13
N VAL A 131 -2.26 -5.10 -5.76
CA VAL A 131 -1.29 -6.18 -5.45
C VAL A 131 0.11 -5.81 -5.94
N ILE A 132 0.21 -5.16 -7.10
CA ILE A 132 1.48 -4.61 -7.60
C ILE A 132 2.01 -3.57 -6.60
N MET A 133 1.18 -2.61 -6.18
CA MET A 133 1.60 -1.57 -5.23
C MET A 133 1.96 -2.15 -3.87
N LEU A 134 1.25 -3.18 -3.39
CA LEU A 134 1.62 -3.90 -2.17
C LEU A 134 3.02 -4.53 -2.31
N GLY A 135 3.30 -5.14 -3.46
CA GLY A 135 4.62 -5.66 -3.77
C GLY A 135 5.70 -4.57 -3.76
N VAL A 136 5.43 -3.41 -4.35
CA VAL A 136 6.36 -2.26 -4.34
C VAL A 136 6.66 -1.82 -2.90
N TYR A 137 5.64 -1.67 -2.08
CA TYR A 137 5.79 -1.28 -0.69
C TYR A 137 6.62 -2.29 0.12
N VAL A 138 6.27 -3.57 0.02
CA VAL A 138 6.97 -4.65 0.73
C VAL A 138 8.40 -4.82 0.22
N GLY A 139 8.61 -4.72 -1.10
CA GLY A 139 9.94 -4.82 -1.69
C GLY A 139 10.88 -3.70 -1.28
N TYR A 140 10.35 -2.50 -1.09
CA TYR A 140 11.11 -1.33 -0.65
C TYR A 140 11.38 -1.35 0.86
N THR A 141 10.34 -1.57 1.67
CA THR A 141 10.42 -1.41 3.14
C THR A 141 10.87 -2.66 3.88
N GLU A 142 10.52 -3.85 3.36
CA GLU A 142 10.71 -5.15 4.03
C GLU A 142 10.14 -5.18 5.45
N VAL A 143 9.10 -4.37 5.72
CA VAL A 143 8.44 -4.27 7.03
C VAL A 143 7.79 -5.59 7.46
N VAL A 144 7.38 -6.39 6.49
CA VAL A 144 6.93 -7.78 6.63
C VAL A 144 7.67 -8.61 5.56
N PRO A 145 8.15 -9.83 5.87
CA PRO A 145 8.79 -10.67 4.87
C PRO A 145 7.88 -10.92 3.66
N PRO A 146 8.39 -10.78 2.42
CA PRO A 146 7.58 -10.94 1.20
C PRO A 146 6.85 -12.28 1.09
N GLU A 147 7.50 -13.37 1.50
CA GLU A 147 6.90 -14.72 1.51
C GLU A 147 5.67 -14.78 2.41
N VAL A 148 5.71 -14.14 3.57
CA VAL A 148 4.59 -14.06 4.53
C VAL A 148 3.41 -13.29 3.93
N VAL A 149 3.71 -12.20 3.23
CA VAL A 149 2.67 -11.41 2.55
C VAL A 149 2.03 -12.22 1.43
N TRP A 150 2.84 -12.96 0.65
CA TRP A 150 2.32 -13.81 -0.42
C TRP A 150 1.44 -14.94 0.13
N ASP A 151 1.88 -15.65 1.15
CA ASP A 151 1.11 -16.73 1.79
C ASP A 151 -0.26 -16.22 2.28
N THR A 152 -0.30 -15.00 2.81
CA THR A 152 -1.55 -14.35 3.21
C THR A 152 -2.46 -14.07 2.02
N ILE A 153 -1.92 -13.55 0.91
CA ILE A 153 -2.69 -13.29 -0.33
C ILE A 153 -3.23 -14.61 -0.86
N GLU A 154 -2.39 -15.63 -0.98
CA GLU A 154 -2.75 -16.96 -1.48
C GLU A 154 -3.87 -17.58 -0.64
N HIS A 155 -3.75 -17.54 0.68
CA HIS A 155 -4.78 -18.07 1.59
C HIS A 155 -6.12 -17.33 1.43
N LYS A 156 -6.09 -16.00 1.34
CA LYS A 156 -7.32 -15.19 1.18
C LYS A 156 -7.96 -15.33 -0.20
N LEU A 157 -7.18 -15.60 -1.23
CA LEU A 157 -7.64 -15.85 -2.60
C LEU A 157 -7.92 -17.34 -2.89
N GLY A 158 -7.67 -18.23 -1.94
CA GLY A 158 -7.78 -19.68 -2.12
C GLY A 158 -9.15 -20.17 -2.60
N LYS A 159 -10.22 -19.41 -2.36
CA LYS A 159 -11.57 -19.66 -2.91
C LYS A 159 -11.69 -19.32 -4.40
N LYS A 160 -10.68 -18.69 -5.00
CA LYS A 160 -10.63 -18.27 -6.41
C LYS A 160 -9.27 -18.64 -7.02
N PRO A 161 -8.95 -19.93 -7.15
CA PRO A 161 -7.62 -20.39 -7.57
C PRO A 161 -7.20 -19.86 -8.94
N LYS A 162 -8.15 -19.55 -9.82
CA LYS A 162 -7.87 -18.96 -11.14
C LYS A 162 -7.21 -17.57 -11.08
N LEU A 163 -7.34 -16.87 -9.95
CA LEU A 163 -6.73 -15.55 -9.76
C LEU A 163 -5.29 -15.62 -9.21
N LEU A 164 -4.88 -16.76 -8.69
CA LEU A 164 -3.57 -16.90 -8.03
C LEU A 164 -2.38 -16.63 -8.95
N PRO A 165 -2.30 -17.20 -10.18
CA PRO A 165 -1.14 -16.97 -11.03
C PRO A 165 -0.94 -15.50 -11.40
N LEU A 166 -2.01 -14.79 -11.69
CA LEU A 166 -1.97 -13.38 -12.05
C LEU A 166 -1.58 -12.50 -10.84
N ASN A 167 -2.17 -12.77 -9.68
CA ASN A 167 -1.84 -12.03 -8.46
C ASN A 167 -0.40 -12.30 -8.01
N LYS A 168 0.11 -13.52 -8.20
CA LYS A 168 1.51 -13.85 -7.93
C LYS A 168 2.46 -13.05 -8.82
N ALA A 169 2.22 -13.04 -10.12
CA ALA A 169 3.00 -12.27 -11.07
C ALA A 169 2.95 -10.76 -10.77
N ALA A 170 1.78 -10.25 -10.39
CA ALA A 170 1.59 -8.86 -9.98
C ALA A 170 2.39 -8.52 -8.72
N PHE A 171 2.34 -9.36 -7.71
CA PHE A 171 3.08 -9.16 -6.47
C PHE A 171 4.60 -9.21 -6.70
N GLU A 172 5.09 -10.21 -7.44
CA GLU A 172 6.51 -10.35 -7.80
C GLU A 172 7.02 -9.16 -8.61
N LYS A 173 6.22 -8.66 -9.56
CA LYS A 173 6.56 -7.45 -10.32
C LYS A 173 6.67 -6.23 -9.41
N GLY A 174 5.76 -6.09 -8.46
CA GLY A 174 5.84 -5.04 -7.45
C GLY A 174 7.09 -5.15 -6.58
N LEU A 175 7.43 -6.35 -6.10
CA LEU A 175 8.65 -6.58 -5.30
C LEU A 175 9.91 -6.17 -6.06
N GLU A 176 10.01 -6.54 -7.34
CA GLU A 176 11.13 -6.14 -8.21
C GLU A 176 11.27 -4.61 -8.27
N LEU A 177 10.16 -3.91 -8.54
CA LEU A 177 10.16 -2.44 -8.65
C LEU A 177 10.50 -1.75 -7.32
N GLY A 178 9.99 -2.26 -6.22
CA GLY A 178 10.30 -1.72 -4.89
C GLY A 178 11.77 -1.88 -4.52
N ARG A 179 12.33 -3.07 -4.72
CA ARG A 179 13.74 -3.37 -4.45
C ARG A 179 14.69 -2.55 -5.32
N ALA A 180 14.33 -2.27 -6.56
CA ALA A 180 15.15 -1.49 -7.49
C ALA A 180 15.28 -0.01 -7.11
N GLN A 181 14.41 0.50 -6.23
CA GLN A 181 14.39 1.90 -5.78
C GLN A 181 14.88 2.09 -4.33
N LYS A 182 15.33 1.02 -3.70
CA LYS A 182 15.79 0.99 -2.30
C LYS A 182 17.15 1.67 -2.06
#